data_3b5926650e11ec44ca74240800a13b03
#
_entry.id   3b5926650e11ec44ca74240800a13b03
#
_cell.length_a   1.000
_cell.length_b   1.000
_cell.length_c   1.000
_cell.angle_alpha   90.00
_cell.angle_beta   90.00
_cell.angle_gamma   90.00
#
_symmetry.space_group_name_H-M   'P 1'
#
loop_
_entity.id
_entity.type
_entity.pdbx_description
1 polymer ?
#
loop_
_entity_poly.entity_id
_entity_poly.type
_entity_poly.pdbx_seq_one_letter_code
_entity_poly.pdbx_strand_id
1 'polypeptide(L)'
;PDGHFIIDIGGGTSDIAVISLSGVVESASIKVAGDQFNEAVVKYMRRKHNILIGERTAEQMKMEIGCVYPKEEEATIEIKGRCLLTGLPKLITVTSTEMMDAFEEPVERIMEAVHQVLERTPPELVADISNNGIVMTGGGSLVDGFDKLITARTGIHTVVAEDAISCVAEGTGKSLDSLGDMQDGTVNLSRRRQMN
;
A
#
# COMPACT_ATOMS: atom_id res chain seq x y z
N PRO A 1 1.19 -24.69 -11.08
CA PRO A 1 0.77 -23.28 -11.10
C PRO A 1 1.04 -22.70 -9.72
N ASP A 2 1.96 -21.73 -9.66
CA ASP A 2 2.32 -21.07 -8.40
C ASP A 2 1.39 -19.89 -8.14
N GLY A 3 0.89 -19.76 -6.91
CA GLY A 3 0.14 -18.61 -6.44
C GLY A 3 1.08 -17.52 -5.92
N HIS A 4 0.84 -16.26 -6.34
CA HIS A 4 1.56 -15.08 -5.87
C HIS A 4 0.58 -14.06 -5.29
N PHE A 5 0.95 -13.45 -4.16
CA PHE A 5 0.16 -12.42 -3.50
C PHE A 5 0.90 -11.08 -3.55
N ILE A 6 0.24 -10.08 -4.09
CA ILE A 6 0.82 -8.74 -4.26
C ILE A 6 -0.09 -7.72 -3.60
N ILE A 7 0.53 -6.79 -2.85
CA ILE A 7 -0.12 -5.63 -2.25
C ILE A 7 0.54 -4.38 -2.80
N ASP A 8 -0.20 -3.58 -3.54
CA ASP A 8 0.25 -2.28 -4.06
C ASP A 8 -0.43 -1.15 -3.28
N ILE A 9 0.36 -0.40 -2.52
CA ILE A 9 -0.12 0.77 -1.77
C ILE A 9 0.39 2.02 -2.46
N GLY A 10 -0.46 2.63 -3.29
CA GLY A 10 -0.15 3.87 -4.00
C GLY A 10 -0.44 5.13 -3.17
N GLY A 11 -0.68 6.24 -3.84
CA GLY A 11 -1.11 7.50 -3.23
C GLY A 11 -2.60 7.50 -2.86
N GLY A 12 -3.47 7.13 -3.81
CA GLY A 12 -4.93 7.20 -3.65
C GLY A 12 -5.62 5.86 -3.42
N THR A 13 -5.04 4.76 -3.92
CA THR A 13 -5.62 3.40 -3.84
C THR A 13 -4.61 2.38 -3.37
N SER A 14 -5.12 1.35 -2.69
CA SER A 14 -4.39 0.12 -2.42
C SER A 14 -5.05 -1.03 -3.18
N ASP A 15 -4.25 -1.75 -3.95
CA ASP A 15 -4.68 -2.87 -4.77
C ASP A 15 -4.04 -4.15 -4.27
N ILE A 16 -4.86 -5.17 -4.06
CA ILE A 16 -4.45 -6.45 -3.52
C ILE A 16 -4.86 -7.51 -4.53
N ALA A 17 -3.94 -8.36 -4.95
CA ALA A 17 -4.20 -9.37 -5.95
C ALA A 17 -3.51 -10.70 -5.68
N VAL A 18 -4.21 -11.77 -5.98
CA VAL A 18 -3.67 -13.12 -6.12
C VAL A 18 -3.53 -13.44 -7.59
N ILE A 19 -2.33 -13.81 -8.01
CA ILE A 19 -1.99 -14.11 -9.40
C ILE A 19 -1.55 -15.56 -9.48
N SER A 20 -2.09 -16.30 -10.47
CA SER A 20 -1.66 -17.64 -10.82
C SER A 20 -1.80 -17.86 -12.32
N LEU A 21 -0.89 -18.59 -12.95
CA LEU A 21 -0.89 -18.86 -14.40
C LEU A 21 -1.04 -17.59 -15.26
N SER A 22 -0.36 -16.51 -14.88
CA SER A 22 -0.41 -15.19 -15.53
C SER A 22 -1.81 -14.53 -15.55
N GLY A 23 -2.72 -14.99 -14.69
CA GLY A 23 -4.05 -14.41 -14.52
C GLY A 23 -4.34 -13.99 -13.08
N VAL A 24 -5.19 -12.99 -12.93
CA VAL A 24 -5.71 -12.59 -11.63
C VAL A 24 -6.80 -13.57 -11.20
N VAL A 25 -6.61 -14.19 -10.03
CA VAL A 25 -7.55 -15.17 -9.47
C VAL A 25 -8.53 -14.49 -8.52
N GLU A 26 -8.02 -13.61 -7.66
CA GLU A 26 -8.81 -12.83 -6.71
C GLU A 26 -8.16 -11.45 -6.56
N SER A 27 -8.97 -10.43 -6.35
CA SER A 27 -8.46 -9.07 -6.14
C SER A 27 -9.42 -8.20 -5.34
N ALA A 28 -8.87 -7.15 -4.72
CA ALA A 28 -9.61 -6.07 -4.11
C ALA A 28 -8.87 -4.75 -4.33
N SER A 29 -9.64 -3.68 -4.52
CA SER A 29 -9.12 -2.31 -4.59
C SER A 29 -9.87 -1.45 -3.59
N ILE A 30 -9.13 -0.70 -2.77
CA ILE A 30 -9.70 0.20 -1.77
C ILE A 30 -9.10 1.59 -1.90
N LYS A 31 -9.89 2.61 -1.59
CA LYS A 31 -9.46 4.02 -1.59
C LYS A 31 -8.81 4.41 -0.26
N VAL A 32 -7.86 3.61 0.18
CA VAL A 32 -7.06 3.85 1.39
C VAL A 32 -5.60 3.60 1.05
N ALA A 33 -4.81 4.66 1.00
CA ALA A 33 -3.41 4.62 0.63
C ALA A 33 -2.65 5.84 1.19
N GLY A 34 -1.56 6.26 0.57
CA GLY A 34 -0.69 7.33 1.08
C GLY A 34 -1.39 8.62 1.47
N ASP A 35 -2.41 9.04 0.71
CA ASP A 35 -3.16 10.28 0.98
C ASP A 35 -3.98 10.17 2.27
N GLN A 36 -4.59 9.01 2.52
CA GLN A 36 -5.34 8.77 3.76
C GLN A 36 -4.43 8.71 4.98
N PHE A 37 -3.19 8.28 4.82
CA PHE A 37 -2.18 8.38 5.88
C PHE A 37 -1.85 9.84 6.20
N ASN A 38 -1.70 10.69 5.20
CA ASN A 38 -1.50 12.13 5.40
C ASN A 38 -2.69 12.77 6.13
N GLU A 39 -3.92 12.47 5.70
CA GLU A 39 -5.14 12.94 6.36
C GLU A 39 -5.23 12.47 7.83
N ALA A 40 -4.85 11.22 8.09
CA ALA A 40 -4.83 10.66 9.44
C ALA A 40 -3.87 11.41 10.36
N VAL A 41 -2.68 11.80 9.85
CA VAL A 41 -1.73 12.63 10.59
C VAL A 41 -2.32 14.01 10.91
N VAL A 42 -2.93 14.67 9.91
CA VAL A 42 -3.58 15.99 10.14
C VAL A 42 -4.66 15.89 11.21
N LYS A 43 -5.53 14.87 11.15
CA LYS A 43 -6.59 14.64 12.15
C LYS A 43 -6.02 14.35 13.54
N TYR A 44 -4.98 13.54 13.62
CA TYR A 44 -4.31 13.20 14.87
C TYR A 44 -3.71 14.45 15.54
N MET A 45 -2.98 15.27 14.78
CA MET A 45 -2.37 16.49 15.29
C MET A 45 -3.42 17.48 15.81
N ARG A 46 -4.54 17.61 15.11
CA ARG A 46 -5.66 18.43 15.56
C ARG A 46 -6.26 17.92 16.87
N ARG A 47 -6.52 16.62 16.95
CA ARG A 47 -7.20 15.99 18.09
C ARG A 47 -6.32 15.91 19.34
N LYS A 48 -5.06 15.50 19.18
CA LYS A 48 -4.15 15.24 20.30
C LYS A 48 -3.37 16.46 20.76
N HIS A 49 -2.98 17.31 19.82
CA HIS A 49 -2.08 18.43 20.10
C HIS A 49 -2.73 19.82 19.93
N ASN A 50 -3.97 19.89 19.45
CA ASN A 50 -4.63 21.14 19.05
C ASN A 50 -3.77 21.97 18.08
N ILE A 51 -3.08 21.32 17.17
CA ILE A 51 -2.22 21.92 16.17
C ILE A 51 -2.80 21.64 14.78
N LEU A 52 -2.92 22.68 13.97
CA LEU A 52 -3.25 22.57 12.56
C LEU A 52 -1.96 22.56 11.75
N ILE A 53 -1.77 21.48 10.98
CA ILE A 53 -0.69 21.32 10.01
C ILE A 53 -1.26 21.17 8.60
N GLY A 54 -0.46 21.52 7.59
CA GLY A 54 -0.79 21.29 6.19
C GLY A 54 -0.43 19.86 5.74
N GLU A 55 -0.94 19.49 4.58
CA GLU A 55 -0.69 18.17 3.96
C GLU A 55 0.80 17.90 3.73
N ARG A 56 1.57 18.92 3.29
CA ARG A 56 3.02 18.80 3.09
C ARG A 56 3.76 18.43 4.38
N THR A 57 3.39 19.04 5.50
CA THR A 57 3.97 18.70 6.80
C THR A 57 3.58 17.30 7.24
N ALA A 58 2.32 16.90 7.01
CA ALA A 58 1.87 15.53 7.30
C ALA A 58 2.63 14.49 6.47
N GLU A 59 2.83 14.75 5.20
CA GLU A 59 3.63 13.88 4.32
C GLU A 59 5.08 13.77 4.78
N GLN A 60 5.70 14.88 5.16
CA GLN A 60 7.05 14.88 5.73
C GLN A 60 7.11 14.02 7.00
N MET A 61 6.16 14.19 7.92
CA MET A 61 6.09 13.38 9.15
C MET A 61 5.93 11.89 8.84
N LYS A 62 5.06 11.54 7.88
CA LYS A 62 4.90 10.17 7.42
C LYS A 62 6.21 9.58 6.88
N MET A 63 6.93 10.32 6.06
CA MET A 63 8.17 9.85 5.43
C MET A 63 9.33 9.74 6.42
N GLU A 64 9.46 10.67 7.38
CA GLU A 64 10.60 10.71 8.30
C GLU A 64 10.44 9.81 9.52
N ILE A 65 9.24 9.80 10.13
CA ILE A 65 8.99 9.06 11.39
C ILE A 65 7.78 8.13 11.32
N GLY A 66 7.07 8.06 10.19
CA GLY A 66 5.91 7.20 10.02
C GLY A 66 6.28 5.73 10.19
N CYS A 67 5.48 5.00 10.96
CA CYS A 67 5.61 3.56 11.10
C CYS A 67 4.26 2.93 11.43
N VAL A 68 4.12 1.66 11.11
CA VAL A 68 2.92 0.87 11.36
C VAL A 68 3.19 -0.35 12.26
N TYR A 69 4.45 -0.52 12.65
CA TYR A 69 4.91 -1.57 13.57
C TYR A 69 5.93 -0.95 14.54
N PRO A 70 5.99 -1.39 15.81
CA PRO A 70 6.90 -0.82 16.79
C PRO A 70 8.36 -0.83 16.32
N LYS A 71 9.03 0.32 16.42
CA LYS A 71 10.46 0.45 16.16
C LYS A 71 11.26 0.04 17.38
N GLU A 72 12.49 -0.45 17.16
CA GLU A 72 13.43 -0.72 18.24
C GLU A 72 13.83 0.55 18.98
N GLU A 73 14.05 1.64 18.23
CA GLU A 73 14.31 2.97 18.75
C GLU A 73 13.23 3.94 18.27
N GLU A 74 12.65 4.68 19.23
CA GLU A 74 11.63 5.69 18.92
C GLU A 74 12.25 6.86 18.16
N ALA A 75 11.72 7.15 16.97
CA ALA A 75 12.11 8.32 16.20
C ALA A 75 11.26 9.53 16.58
N THR A 76 11.82 10.73 16.46
CA THR A 76 11.14 12.00 16.75
C THR A 76 11.34 12.99 15.62
N ILE A 77 10.39 13.92 15.49
CA ILE A 77 10.47 15.06 14.58
C ILE A 77 9.94 16.31 15.27
N GLU A 78 10.59 17.44 15.05
CA GLU A 78 10.06 18.74 15.43
C GLU A 78 9.28 19.33 14.25
N ILE A 79 8.02 19.70 14.49
CA ILE A 79 7.17 20.34 13.50
C ILE A 79 6.61 21.66 14.03
N LYS A 80 6.31 22.55 13.11
CA LYS A 80 5.68 23.83 13.40
C LYS A 80 4.30 23.89 12.75
N GLY A 81 3.29 24.18 13.55
CA GLY A 81 1.93 24.35 13.10
C GLY A 81 1.24 25.51 13.80
N ARG A 82 -0.01 25.77 13.45
CA ARG A 82 -0.84 26.78 14.10
C ARG A 82 -1.57 26.16 15.29
N CYS A 83 -1.33 26.72 16.46
CA CYS A 83 -2.10 26.35 17.66
C CYS A 83 -3.57 26.77 17.49
N LEU A 84 -4.50 25.84 17.59
CA LEU A 84 -5.94 26.10 17.44
C LEU A 84 -6.53 26.89 18.61
N LEU A 85 -5.89 26.85 19.78
CA LEU A 85 -6.34 27.58 20.98
C LEU A 85 -5.93 29.06 20.97
N THR A 86 -4.75 29.36 20.46
CA THR A 86 -4.19 30.74 20.47
C THR A 86 -4.14 31.37 19.07
N GLY A 87 -4.24 30.57 18.00
CA GLY A 87 -4.03 31.02 16.61
C GLY A 87 -2.57 31.31 16.25
N LEU A 88 -1.63 31.11 17.15
CA LEU A 88 -0.22 31.44 16.99
C LEU A 88 0.59 30.21 16.52
N PRO A 89 1.73 30.45 15.84
CA PRO A 89 2.65 29.35 15.52
C PRO A 89 3.18 28.69 16.80
N LYS A 90 3.22 27.36 16.78
CA LYS A 90 3.74 26.54 17.87
C LYS A 90 4.64 25.44 17.33
N LEU A 91 5.80 25.26 17.97
CA LEU A 91 6.73 24.16 17.72
C LEU A 91 6.42 23.03 18.69
N ILE A 92 6.33 21.80 18.18
CA ILE A 92 6.16 20.61 19.00
C ILE A 92 7.03 19.46 18.49
N THR A 93 7.37 18.54 19.38
CA THR A 93 8.04 17.28 19.07
C THR A 93 7.00 16.17 19.02
N VAL A 94 7.03 15.39 17.94
CA VAL A 94 6.14 14.26 17.71
C VAL A 94 6.97 12.97 17.56
N THR A 95 6.45 11.86 18.05
CA THR A 95 7.16 10.58 18.07
C THR A 95 6.62 9.60 17.04
N SER A 96 7.44 8.60 16.69
CA SER A 96 7.01 7.50 15.81
C SER A 96 5.90 6.65 16.41
N THR A 97 5.86 6.51 17.74
CA THR A 97 4.75 5.84 18.43
C THR A 97 3.42 6.60 18.23
N GLU A 98 3.44 7.93 18.24
CA GLU A 98 2.27 8.74 17.93
C GLU A 98 1.82 8.56 16.47
N MET A 99 2.76 8.40 15.53
CA MET A 99 2.42 8.13 14.13
C MET A 99 1.75 6.76 13.98
N MET A 100 2.19 5.77 14.71
CA MET A 100 1.55 4.45 14.74
C MET A 100 0.10 4.53 15.22
N ASP A 101 -0.16 5.32 16.26
CA ASP A 101 -1.53 5.59 16.73
C ASP A 101 -2.36 6.33 15.68
N ALA A 102 -1.77 7.32 15.01
CA ALA A 102 -2.45 8.07 13.95
C ALA A 102 -2.86 7.18 12.76
N PHE A 103 -2.04 6.19 12.42
CA PHE A 103 -2.25 5.30 11.27
C PHE A 103 -3.15 4.10 11.56
N GLU A 104 -3.63 3.91 12.77
CA GLU A 104 -4.41 2.73 13.16
C GLU A 104 -5.61 2.50 12.23
N GLU A 105 -6.43 3.51 11.96
CA GLU A 105 -7.61 3.39 11.12
C GLU A 105 -7.31 3.01 9.66
N PRO A 106 -6.45 3.73 8.92
CA PRO A 106 -6.13 3.34 7.55
C PRO A 106 -5.41 1.99 7.46
N VAL A 107 -4.58 1.65 8.43
CA VAL A 107 -3.90 0.34 8.50
C VAL A 107 -4.93 -0.78 8.68
N GLU A 108 -5.88 -0.67 9.59
CA GLU A 108 -6.90 -1.69 9.80
C GLU A 108 -7.76 -1.90 8.55
N ARG A 109 -8.09 -0.86 7.81
CA ARG A 109 -8.82 -0.98 6.54
C ARG A 109 -8.03 -1.74 5.48
N ILE A 110 -6.72 -1.50 5.39
CA ILE A 110 -5.83 -2.26 4.48
C ILE A 110 -5.76 -3.73 4.92
N MET A 111 -5.55 -3.98 6.22
CA MET A 111 -5.47 -5.34 6.75
C MET A 111 -6.77 -6.13 6.57
N GLU A 112 -7.92 -5.48 6.73
CA GLU A 112 -9.22 -6.08 6.46
C GLU A 112 -9.35 -6.51 5.00
N ALA A 113 -8.94 -5.67 4.05
CA ALA A 113 -8.93 -6.00 2.64
C ALA A 113 -7.97 -7.16 2.30
N VAL A 114 -6.79 -7.20 2.92
CA VAL A 114 -5.83 -8.32 2.79
C VAL A 114 -6.45 -9.63 3.27
N HIS A 115 -7.08 -9.64 4.44
CA HIS A 115 -7.76 -10.83 4.98
C HIS A 115 -8.91 -11.29 4.09
N GLN A 116 -9.72 -10.37 3.58
CA GLN A 116 -10.82 -10.71 2.67
C GLN A 116 -10.35 -11.38 1.38
N VAL A 117 -9.25 -10.91 0.80
CA VAL A 117 -8.68 -11.53 -0.40
C VAL A 117 -8.14 -12.93 -0.09
N LEU A 118 -7.44 -13.11 1.04
CA LEU A 118 -6.97 -14.43 1.46
C LEU A 118 -8.12 -15.42 1.71
N GLU A 119 -9.21 -14.97 2.33
CA GLU A 119 -10.40 -15.80 2.60
C GLU A 119 -11.09 -16.28 1.33
N ARG A 120 -11.07 -15.48 0.26
CA ARG A 120 -11.66 -15.81 -1.04
C ARG A 120 -10.74 -16.63 -1.94
N THR A 121 -9.46 -16.70 -1.60
CA THR A 121 -8.46 -17.41 -2.38
C THR A 121 -8.60 -18.93 -2.18
N PRO A 122 -8.56 -19.73 -3.25
CA PRO A 122 -8.59 -21.18 -3.13
C PRO A 122 -7.49 -21.72 -2.21
N PRO A 123 -7.76 -22.75 -1.37
CA PRO A 123 -6.82 -23.27 -0.38
C PRO A 123 -5.46 -23.70 -0.94
N GLU A 124 -5.43 -24.25 -2.15
CA GLU A 124 -4.19 -24.66 -2.82
C GLU A 124 -3.29 -23.46 -3.12
N LEU A 125 -3.87 -22.34 -3.56
CA LEU A 125 -3.12 -21.12 -3.82
C LEU A 125 -2.70 -20.42 -2.51
N VAL A 126 -3.48 -20.52 -1.45
CA VAL A 126 -3.05 -20.03 -0.11
C VAL A 126 -1.83 -20.80 0.38
N ALA A 127 -1.76 -22.11 0.14
CA ALA A 127 -0.59 -22.90 0.46
C ALA A 127 0.64 -22.46 -0.32
N ASP A 128 0.50 -22.18 -1.63
CA ASP A 128 1.57 -21.63 -2.45
C ASP A 128 2.04 -20.27 -1.95
N ILE A 129 1.11 -19.37 -1.64
CA ILE A 129 1.39 -18.02 -1.10
C ILE A 129 2.13 -18.13 0.23
N SER A 130 1.78 -19.08 1.09
CA SER A 130 2.47 -19.32 2.36
C SER A 130 3.96 -19.65 2.16
N ASN A 131 4.30 -20.33 1.06
CA ASN A 131 5.68 -20.67 0.72
C ASN A 131 6.39 -19.55 -0.04
N ASN A 132 5.70 -18.90 -0.98
CA ASN A 132 6.26 -17.85 -1.84
C ASN A 132 6.37 -16.50 -1.13
N GLY A 133 5.54 -16.25 -0.12
CA GLY A 133 5.46 -14.98 0.58
C GLY A 133 4.56 -13.95 -0.11
N ILE A 134 4.43 -12.79 0.53
CA ILE A 134 3.69 -11.63 0.04
C ILE A 134 4.70 -10.58 -0.42
N VAL A 135 4.47 -9.97 -1.57
CA VAL A 135 5.27 -8.86 -2.10
C VAL A 135 4.46 -7.57 -2.03
N MET A 136 5.05 -6.56 -1.42
CA MET A 136 4.49 -5.22 -1.37
C MET A 136 5.18 -4.30 -2.38
N THR A 137 4.42 -3.42 -2.98
CA THR A 137 4.88 -2.41 -3.93
C THR A 137 4.11 -1.10 -3.73
N GLY A 138 4.47 -0.06 -4.49
CA GLY A 138 3.90 1.27 -4.34
C GLY A 138 4.57 2.11 -3.26
N GLY A 139 4.48 3.44 -3.40
CA GLY A 139 5.13 4.39 -2.50
C GLY A 139 4.65 4.31 -1.05
N GLY A 140 3.39 3.95 -0.84
CA GLY A 140 2.81 3.78 0.51
C GLY A 140 3.39 2.57 1.27
N SER A 141 3.90 1.57 0.57
CA SER A 141 4.56 0.41 1.18
C SER A 141 5.90 0.74 1.84
N LEU A 142 6.46 1.92 1.53
CA LEU A 142 7.71 2.41 2.13
C LEU A 142 7.54 2.95 3.55
N VAL A 143 6.31 3.13 4.04
CA VAL A 143 6.08 3.41 5.46
C VAL A 143 6.64 2.26 6.28
N ASP A 144 7.48 2.60 7.26
CA ASP A 144 8.26 1.62 8.00
C ASP A 144 7.37 0.62 8.75
N GLY A 145 7.74 -0.65 8.66
CA GLY A 145 7.15 -1.73 9.41
C GLY A 145 5.95 -2.42 8.76
N PHE A 146 5.52 -2.06 7.54
CA PHE A 146 4.42 -2.75 6.86
C PHE A 146 4.71 -4.24 6.62
N ASP A 147 5.90 -4.57 6.20
CA ASP A 147 6.33 -5.96 6.01
C ASP A 147 6.23 -6.77 7.30
N LYS A 148 6.67 -6.20 8.41
CA LYS A 148 6.60 -6.82 9.74
C LYS A 148 5.16 -6.96 10.23
N LEU A 149 4.33 -5.94 10.02
CA LEU A 149 2.93 -5.96 10.42
C LEU A 149 2.14 -7.03 9.67
N ILE A 150 2.27 -7.10 8.35
CA ILE A 150 1.55 -8.08 7.53
C ILE A 150 2.04 -9.49 7.85
N THR A 151 3.34 -9.69 8.03
CA THR A 151 3.89 -10.98 8.47
C THR A 151 3.31 -11.40 9.81
N ALA A 152 3.24 -10.49 10.79
CA ALA A 152 2.69 -10.78 12.11
C ALA A 152 1.18 -11.10 12.06
N ARG A 153 0.42 -10.38 11.23
CA ARG A 153 -1.04 -10.52 11.13
C ARG A 153 -1.50 -11.72 10.29
N THR A 154 -0.72 -12.11 9.28
CA THR A 154 -1.10 -13.18 8.35
C THR A 154 -0.33 -14.48 8.59
N GLY A 155 0.81 -14.44 9.27
CA GLY A 155 1.74 -15.56 9.39
C GLY A 155 2.51 -15.86 8.09
N ILE A 156 2.38 -15.02 7.06
CA ILE A 156 3.04 -15.19 5.77
C ILE A 156 4.18 -14.18 5.65
N HIS A 157 5.38 -14.65 5.32
CA HIS A 157 6.54 -13.76 5.13
C HIS A 157 6.26 -12.70 4.06
N THR A 158 6.47 -11.44 4.41
CA THR A 158 6.16 -10.29 3.56
C THR A 158 7.42 -9.46 3.33
N VAL A 159 7.66 -9.08 2.08
CA VAL A 159 8.78 -8.23 1.67
C VAL A 159 8.29 -7.04 0.86
N VAL A 160 9.01 -5.93 0.95
CA VAL A 160 8.80 -4.75 0.11
C VAL A 160 9.72 -4.88 -1.11
N ALA A 161 9.19 -4.69 -2.31
CA ALA A 161 9.97 -4.75 -3.55
C ALA A 161 11.06 -3.67 -3.55
N GLU A 162 12.24 -3.99 -4.10
CA GLU A 162 13.39 -3.07 -4.16
C GLU A 162 13.04 -1.75 -4.85
N ASP A 163 12.26 -1.80 -5.95
CA ASP A 163 11.77 -0.65 -6.70
C ASP A 163 10.25 -0.45 -6.51
N ALA A 164 9.81 -0.32 -5.25
CA ALA A 164 8.40 -0.23 -4.91
C ALA A 164 7.61 0.85 -5.69
N ILE A 165 8.23 1.98 -6.02
CA ILE A 165 7.60 3.07 -6.77
C ILE A 165 7.51 2.75 -8.27
N SER A 166 8.51 2.08 -8.83
CA SER A 166 8.64 1.81 -10.28
C SER A 166 7.89 0.56 -10.74
N CYS A 167 7.58 -0.39 -9.85
CA CYS A 167 6.96 -1.67 -10.19
C CYS A 167 5.66 -1.54 -10.97
N VAL A 168 4.81 -0.57 -10.63
CA VAL A 168 3.52 -0.33 -11.32
C VAL A 168 3.75 0.16 -12.75
N ALA A 169 4.70 1.07 -12.97
CA ALA A 169 5.03 1.59 -14.29
C ALA A 169 5.61 0.50 -15.20
N GLU A 170 6.49 -0.37 -14.68
CA GLU A 170 7.03 -1.50 -15.41
C GLU A 170 5.95 -2.54 -15.76
N GLY A 171 5.08 -2.85 -14.81
CA GLY A 171 3.96 -3.78 -15.02
C GLY A 171 2.97 -3.27 -16.05
N THR A 172 2.66 -1.99 -16.07
CA THR A 172 1.80 -1.35 -17.07
C THR A 172 2.45 -1.38 -18.46
N GLY A 173 3.76 -1.09 -18.55
CA GLY A 173 4.51 -1.19 -19.80
C GLY A 173 4.47 -2.60 -20.40
N LYS A 174 4.76 -3.62 -19.59
CA LYS A 174 4.69 -5.03 -20.01
C LYS A 174 3.28 -5.47 -20.43
N SER A 175 2.25 -4.94 -19.78
CA SER A 175 0.84 -5.23 -20.16
C SER A 175 0.46 -4.62 -21.48
N LEU A 176 0.96 -3.41 -21.79
CA LEU A 176 0.75 -2.76 -23.09
C LEU A 176 1.43 -3.52 -24.24
N ASP A 177 2.64 -4.04 -24.02
CA ASP A 177 3.34 -4.87 -24.99
C ASP A 177 2.54 -6.17 -25.29
N SER A 178 1.99 -6.81 -24.25
CA SER A 178 1.15 -8.01 -24.41
C SER A 178 -0.14 -7.74 -25.16
N LEU A 179 -0.75 -6.57 -24.99
CA LEU A 179 -1.96 -6.15 -25.70
C LEU A 179 -1.66 -5.89 -27.19
N GLY A 180 -0.48 -5.39 -27.53
CA GLY A 180 -0.01 -5.23 -28.91
C GLY A 180 0.04 -6.59 -29.62
N ASP A 181 0.65 -7.58 -29.01
CA ASP A 181 0.76 -8.94 -29.54
C ASP A 181 -0.61 -9.63 -29.69
N MET A 182 -1.56 -9.37 -28.78
CA MET A 182 -2.93 -9.90 -28.87
C MET A 182 -3.74 -9.25 -30.01
N GLN A 183 -3.56 -7.97 -30.26
CA GLN A 183 -4.24 -7.29 -31.38
C GLN A 183 -3.77 -7.78 -32.74
N ASP A 184 -2.47 -8.03 -32.89
CA ASP A 184 -1.93 -8.60 -34.12
C ASP A 184 -2.43 -10.04 -34.35
N GLY A 185 -2.60 -10.83 -33.28
CA GLY A 185 -3.17 -12.18 -33.35
C GLY A 185 -4.65 -12.20 -33.75
N THR A 186 -5.45 -11.23 -33.29
CA THR A 186 -6.88 -11.14 -33.60
C THR A 186 -7.15 -10.65 -35.03
N VAL A 187 -6.32 -9.79 -35.58
CA VAL A 187 -6.41 -9.34 -36.99
C VAL A 187 -6.18 -10.50 -37.95
N ASN A 188 -5.32 -11.47 -37.62
CA ASN A 188 -5.08 -12.67 -38.44
C ASN A 188 -6.26 -13.66 -38.47
N LEU A 189 -7.04 -13.72 -37.41
CA LEU A 189 -8.23 -14.58 -37.36
C LEU A 189 -9.42 -14.03 -38.14
N SER A 190 -9.58 -12.73 -38.23
CA SER A 190 -10.63 -12.10 -39.01
C SER A 190 -10.37 -12.15 -40.54
N ARG A 191 -9.11 -12.16 -40.99
CA ARG A 191 -8.75 -12.36 -42.41
C ARG A 191 -9.00 -13.78 -42.93
N ARG A 192 -8.94 -14.81 -42.07
CA ARG A 192 -9.24 -16.19 -42.45
C ARG A 192 -10.73 -16.47 -42.71
N ARG A 193 -11.64 -15.65 -42.17
CA ARG A 193 -13.10 -15.80 -42.41
C ARG A 193 -13.62 -15.13 -43.66
N GLN A 194 -12.82 -14.35 -44.38
CA GLN A 194 -13.22 -13.69 -45.62
C GLN A 194 -12.73 -14.43 -46.91
N MET A 195 -12.06 -15.58 -46.76
CA MET A 195 -11.54 -16.36 -47.89
C MET A 195 -12.19 -17.74 -48.05
N ASN A 196 -13.42 -17.95 -47.53
CA ASN A 196 -14.25 -19.11 -47.82
C ASN A 196 -15.66 -18.70 -48.28
#